data_b3eabb99f5cb6f213cfb434332d424f7
#
_entry.id   b3eabb99f5cb6f213cfb434332d424f7
#
_cell.length_a   1.000
_cell.length_b   1.000
_cell.length_c   1.000
_cell.angle_alpha   90.00
_cell.angle_beta   90.00
_cell.angle_gamma   90.00
#
_symmetry.space_group_name_H-M   'P 1'
#
loop_
_entity.id
_entity.type
_entity.pdbx_description
1 polymer ?
#
loop_
_entity_poly.entity_id
_entity_poly.type
_entity_poly.pdbx_seq_one_letter_code
_entity_poly.pdbx_strand_id
1 'polypeptide(L)'
;MSAPVLVIGATGKTGRAVVAAVLARGIPVRAAVRAGRADAAPAGTEPVSLDLETGVGLATALTGVRAAYHLAPNVHPDEVGMAALVASAAASVGLPRLAFHSVLHPDDPRMPHHQRKAEAESLLRQALGGRLVVLRPAAYHQNLLGQAGAGVVSVPYSLDAPFTNVDLGDVAEVAASVLLDPAAGGDSHDLAGPEPLTTRQIADQAAAVLGRAVAVREIPIDAWLRGPGAGLADAARESLVAMFRAYDEDGLVGDPTALTAALGRLPTTWAQAVARSL
;
A
#
# COMPACT_ATOMS: atom_id res chain seq x y z
N MET A 1 27.84 -9.63 -7.01
CA MET A 1 26.73 -9.01 -6.22
C MET A 1 25.44 -9.29 -6.97
N SER A 2 24.37 -9.64 -6.28
CA SER A 2 23.05 -9.84 -6.90
C SER A 2 22.51 -8.51 -7.45
N ALA A 3 21.77 -8.57 -8.58
CA ALA A 3 21.11 -7.37 -9.12
C ALA A 3 20.11 -6.80 -8.12
N PRO A 4 20.02 -5.46 -7.97
CA PRO A 4 19.14 -4.82 -7.00
C PRO A 4 17.67 -4.93 -7.36
N VAL A 5 16.80 -4.66 -6.39
CA VAL A 5 15.38 -4.36 -6.59
C VAL A 5 15.20 -2.84 -6.58
N LEU A 6 14.48 -2.29 -7.57
CA LEU A 6 14.05 -0.90 -7.54
C LEU A 6 12.76 -0.78 -6.73
N VAL A 7 12.71 0.16 -5.79
CA VAL A 7 11.46 0.52 -5.08
C VAL A 7 11.06 1.94 -5.43
N ILE A 8 9.99 2.09 -6.21
CA ILE A 8 9.34 3.37 -6.49
C ILE A 8 8.36 3.66 -5.36
N GLY A 9 8.40 4.87 -4.80
CA GLY A 9 7.69 5.23 -3.57
C GLY A 9 8.45 4.86 -2.28
N ALA A 10 9.76 4.59 -2.36
CA ALA A 10 10.62 4.11 -1.28
C ALA A 10 10.63 4.99 -0.01
N THR A 11 10.33 6.27 -0.13
CA THR A 11 10.37 7.23 1.00
C THR A 11 9.09 7.26 1.82
N GLY A 12 7.99 6.73 1.29
CA GLY A 12 6.70 6.64 1.98
C GLY A 12 6.63 5.48 2.99
N LYS A 13 5.58 5.47 3.82
CA LYS A 13 5.33 4.44 4.84
C LYS A 13 5.42 3.02 4.26
N THR A 14 4.67 2.74 3.21
CA THR A 14 4.62 1.42 2.55
C THR A 14 5.95 1.08 1.87
N GLY A 15 6.52 2.03 1.11
CA GLY A 15 7.79 1.80 0.43
C GLY A 15 8.94 1.50 1.40
N ARG A 16 9.01 2.17 2.55
CA ARG A 16 10.01 1.87 3.60
C ARG A 16 9.86 0.46 4.15
N ALA A 17 8.64 -0.02 4.34
CA ALA A 17 8.39 -1.39 4.80
C ALA A 17 8.86 -2.42 3.74
N VAL A 18 8.56 -2.19 2.46
CA VAL A 18 9.02 -3.05 1.37
C VAL A 18 10.55 -3.04 1.24
N VAL A 19 11.19 -1.86 1.33
CA VAL A 19 12.65 -1.73 1.36
C VAL A 19 13.24 -2.57 2.48
N ALA A 20 12.73 -2.44 3.70
CA ALA A 20 13.20 -3.21 4.85
C ALA A 20 13.05 -4.73 4.63
N ALA A 21 11.92 -5.17 4.09
CA ALA A 21 11.66 -6.59 3.83
C ALA A 21 12.60 -7.17 2.74
N VAL A 22 12.96 -6.39 1.73
CA VAL A 22 13.92 -6.81 0.67
C VAL A 22 15.35 -6.83 1.22
N LEU A 23 15.75 -5.80 1.96
CA LEU A 23 17.08 -5.73 2.60
C LEU A 23 17.29 -6.87 3.61
N ALA A 24 16.26 -7.23 4.38
CA ALA A 24 16.31 -8.35 5.32
C ALA A 24 16.57 -9.70 4.65
N ARG A 25 16.31 -9.82 3.34
CA ARG A 25 16.65 -11.00 2.52
C ARG A 25 18.04 -10.91 1.87
N GLY A 26 18.85 -9.92 2.24
CA GLY A 26 20.21 -9.73 1.73
C GLY A 26 20.28 -9.23 0.29
N ILE A 27 19.18 -8.68 -0.24
CA ILE A 27 19.12 -8.18 -1.62
C ILE A 27 19.32 -6.65 -1.62
N PRO A 28 20.24 -6.13 -2.46
CA PRO A 28 20.42 -4.69 -2.58
C PRO A 28 19.15 -4.00 -3.07
N VAL A 29 18.89 -2.80 -2.57
CA VAL A 29 17.73 -1.99 -2.96
C VAL A 29 18.21 -0.67 -3.57
N ARG A 30 17.67 -0.36 -4.74
CA ARG A 30 17.71 0.96 -5.34
C ARG A 30 16.44 1.71 -4.95
N ALA A 31 16.59 2.81 -4.20
CA ALA A 31 15.46 3.59 -3.70
C ALA A 31 15.20 4.78 -4.62
N ALA A 32 14.01 4.83 -5.22
CA ALA A 32 13.59 5.96 -6.01
C ALA A 32 13.33 7.18 -5.12
N VAL A 33 13.94 8.29 -5.46
CA VAL A 33 13.79 9.59 -4.78
C VAL A 33 13.59 10.70 -5.80
N ARG A 34 12.98 11.81 -5.41
CA ARG A 34 12.91 13.01 -6.26
C ARG A 34 14.31 13.62 -6.40
N ALA A 35 14.53 14.36 -7.48
CA ALA A 35 15.79 15.09 -7.70
C ALA A 35 16.13 15.96 -6.48
N GLY A 36 17.40 15.93 -6.07
CA GLY A 36 17.89 16.67 -4.90
C GLY A 36 17.48 16.11 -3.53
N ARG A 37 16.82 14.94 -3.47
CA ARG A 37 16.33 14.32 -2.21
C ARG A 37 16.97 12.97 -1.92
N ALA A 38 18.25 12.81 -2.26
CA ALA A 38 18.99 11.58 -1.96
C ALA A 38 19.04 11.28 -0.44
N ASP A 39 19.01 12.31 0.39
CA ASP A 39 18.94 12.28 1.85
C ASP A 39 17.65 11.60 2.38
N ALA A 40 16.58 11.59 1.60
CA ALA A 40 15.32 10.95 1.97
C ALA A 40 15.31 9.43 1.77
N ALA A 41 16.29 8.87 1.07
CA ALA A 41 16.39 7.44 0.82
C ALA A 41 16.52 6.66 2.14
N PRO A 42 15.86 5.49 2.27
CA PRO A 42 16.04 4.64 3.43
C PRO A 42 17.51 4.21 3.60
N ALA A 43 17.96 4.07 4.84
CA ALA A 43 19.32 3.63 5.13
C ALA A 43 19.63 2.26 4.48
N GLY A 44 20.85 2.08 3.99
CA GLY A 44 21.28 0.83 3.35
C GLY A 44 20.83 0.67 1.90
N THR A 45 20.25 1.71 1.28
CA THR A 45 19.81 1.68 -0.13
C THR A 45 20.70 2.55 -1.02
N GLU A 46 20.69 2.27 -2.33
CA GLU A 46 21.25 3.13 -3.37
C GLU A 46 20.17 4.13 -3.82
N PRO A 47 20.32 5.45 -3.56
CA PRO A 47 19.36 6.42 -4.06
C PRO A 47 19.48 6.58 -5.57
N VAL A 48 18.33 6.58 -6.27
CA VAL A 48 18.24 6.92 -7.70
C VAL A 48 17.20 8.00 -7.90
N SER A 49 17.58 9.05 -8.65
CA SER A 49 16.66 10.14 -8.96
C SER A 49 15.71 9.76 -10.08
N LEU A 50 14.42 9.88 -9.83
CA LEU A 50 13.39 9.81 -10.87
C LEU A 50 12.22 10.71 -10.53
N ASP A 51 11.50 11.12 -11.57
CA ASP A 51 10.23 11.83 -11.49
C ASP A 51 9.15 10.94 -12.10
N LEU A 52 8.20 10.51 -11.27
CA LEU A 52 7.14 9.60 -11.69
C LEU A 52 6.07 10.30 -12.54
N GLU A 53 5.88 11.62 -12.38
CA GLU A 53 4.90 12.40 -13.14
C GLU A 53 5.36 12.67 -14.57
N THR A 54 6.66 12.85 -14.78
CA THR A 54 7.24 13.12 -16.10
C THR A 54 7.93 11.93 -16.76
N GLY A 55 8.20 10.87 -15.98
CA GLY A 55 8.96 9.71 -16.43
C GLY A 55 10.48 9.91 -16.50
N VAL A 56 10.96 11.10 -16.17
CA VAL A 56 12.41 11.41 -16.19
C VAL A 56 13.14 10.49 -15.20
N GLY A 57 14.18 9.80 -15.68
CA GLY A 57 15.00 8.89 -14.89
C GLY A 57 14.46 7.45 -14.78
N LEU A 58 13.22 7.15 -15.21
CA LEU A 58 12.62 5.82 -15.07
C LEU A 58 13.45 4.72 -15.76
N ALA A 59 13.80 4.89 -17.05
CA ALA A 59 14.57 3.90 -17.77
C ALA A 59 15.94 3.64 -17.12
N THR A 60 16.62 4.71 -16.69
CA THR A 60 17.91 4.62 -15.97
C THR A 60 17.73 3.87 -14.65
N ALA A 61 16.70 4.18 -13.87
CA ALA A 61 16.43 3.55 -12.59
C ALA A 61 16.12 2.05 -12.74
N LEU A 62 15.42 1.66 -13.82
CA LEU A 62 15.04 0.29 -14.13
C LEU A 62 16.15 -0.54 -14.79
N THR A 63 17.19 0.11 -15.34
CA THR A 63 18.28 -0.62 -16.00
C THR A 63 19.10 -1.44 -15.00
N GLY A 64 19.27 -2.73 -15.30
CA GLY A 64 20.10 -3.63 -14.49
C GLY A 64 19.50 -4.09 -13.18
N VAL A 65 18.22 -3.78 -12.90
CA VAL A 65 17.52 -4.33 -11.73
C VAL A 65 16.89 -5.70 -12.05
N ARG A 66 16.78 -6.55 -11.04
CA ARG A 66 16.13 -7.85 -11.16
C ARG A 66 14.60 -7.79 -11.14
N ALA A 67 14.08 -6.79 -10.44
CA ALA A 67 12.64 -6.53 -10.29
C ALA A 67 12.42 -5.10 -9.86
N ALA A 68 11.19 -4.60 -10.01
CA ALA A 68 10.79 -3.30 -9.48
C ALA A 68 9.45 -3.40 -8.72
N TYR A 69 9.33 -2.61 -7.67
CA TYR A 69 8.07 -2.35 -6.97
C TYR A 69 7.58 -0.97 -7.34
N HIS A 70 6.34 -0.86 -7.80
CA HIS A 70 5.72 0.40 -8.20
C HIS A 70 4.58 0.75 -7.25
N LEU A 71 4.75 1.86 -6.54
CA LEU A 71 3.75 2.50 -5.69
C LEU A 71 3.67 3.97 -6.06
N ALA A 72 2.53 4.39 -6.62
CA ALA A 72 2.23 5.80 -6.88
C ALA A 72 1.94 6.57 -5.57
N PRO A 73 2.02 7.91 -5.58
CA PRO A 73 1.55 8.72 -4.46
C PRO A 73 0.08 8.44 -4.15
N ASN A 74 -0.27 8.46 -2.86
CA ASN A 74 -1.63 8.11 -2.41
C ASN A 74 -2.70 9.03 -3.03
N VAL A 75 -3.77 8.43 -3.53
CA VAL A 75 -4.93 9.10 -4.18
C VAL A 75 -4.55 10.13 -5.26
N HIS A 76 -3.44 9.90 -5.96
CA HIS A 76 -3.00 10.80 -7.02
C HIS A 76 -3.97 10.78 -8.22
N PRO A 77 -4.38 11.93 -8.77
CA PRO A 77 -5.35 11.97 -9.87
C PRO A 77 -4.83 11.34 -11.16
N ASP A 78 -3.52 11.42 -11.44
CA ASP A 78 -2.87 10.88 -12.65
C ASP A 78 -2.15 9.55 -12.40
N GLU A 79 -2.74 8.67 -11.61
CA GLU A 79 -2.16 7.35 -11.33
C GLU A 79 -2.02 6.49 -12.59
N VAL A 80 -2.96 6.58 -13.51
CA VAL A 80 -2.95 5.83 -14.78
C VAL A 80 -1.82 6.32 -15.69
N GLY A 81 -1.60 7.63 -15.79
CA GLY A 81 -0.49 8.22 -16.55
C GLY A 81 0.86 7.79 -15.99
N MET A 82 1.03 7.80 -14.67
CA MET A 82 2.24 7.29 -14.02
C MET A 82 2.47 5.80 -14.31
N ALA A 83 1.41 4.98 -14.27
CA ALA A 83 1.50 3.57 -14.59
C ALA A 83 1.91 3.35 -16.06
N ALA A 84 1.41 4.18 -17.00
CA ALA A 84 1.79 4.13 -18.40
C ALA A 84 3.28 4.44 -18.62
N LEU A 85 3.81 5.46 -17.93
CA LEU A 85 5.23 5.80 -17.97
C LEU A 85 6.10 4.64 -17.45
N VAL A 86 5.70 4.03 -16.33
CA VAL A 86 6.41 2.87 -15.76
C VAL A 86 6.32 1.67 -16.69
N ALA A 87 5.14 1.39 -17.28
CA ALA A 87 4.95 0.30 -18.24
C ALA A 87 5.87 0.44 -19.45
N SER A 88 5.90 1.65 -20.06
CA SER A 88 6.75 1.94 -21.21
C SER A 88 8.23 1.78 -20.89
N ALA A 89 8.69 2.34 -19.77
CA ALA A 89 10.07 2.23 -19.36
C ALA A 89 10.46 0.78 -19.02
N ALA A 90 9.60 0.04 -18.31
CA ALA A 90 9.81 -1.35 -17.96
C ALA A 90 9.89 -2.25 -19.21
N ALA A 91 9.02 -2.01 -20.20
CA ALA A 91 9.05 -2.73 -21.47
C ALA A 91 10.34 -2.44 -22.26
N SER A 92 10.76 -1.17 -22.33
CA SER A 92 11.94 -0.73 -23.09
C SER A 92 13.26 -1.34 -22.58
N VAL A 93 13.38 -1.55 -21.27
CA VAL A 93 14.58 -2.18 -20.65
C VAL A 93 14.44 -3.69 -20.47
N GLY A 94 13.31 -4.28 -20.86
CA GLY A 94 13.06 -5.70 -20.67
C GLY A 94 12.99 -6.09 -19.19
N LEU A 95 12.38 -5.27 -18.33
CA LEU A 95 12.28 -5.54 -16.89
C LEU A 95 11.73 -6.96 -16.64
N PRO A 96 12.45 -7.82 -15.87
CA PRO A 96 12.01 -9.19 -15.65
C PRO A 96 10.72 -9.32 -14.85
N ARG A 97 10.49 -8.40 -13.88
CA ARG A 97 9.31 -8.44 -13.00
C ARG A 97 8.95 -7.07 -12.46
N LEU A 98 7.66 -6.76 -12.45
CA LEU A 98 7.08 -5.60 -11.79
C LEU A 98 6.03 -6.05 -10.77
N ALA A 99 6.16 -5.66 -9.50
CA ALA A 99 5.08 -5.74 -8.53
C ALA A 99 4.37 -4.38 -8.46
N PHE A 100 3.09 -4.34 -8.77
CA PHE A 100 2.27 -3.13 -8.70
C PHE A 100 1.45 -3.12 -7.42
N HIS A 101 1.53 -2.03 -6.67
CA HIS A 101 0.76 -1.80 -5.47
C HIS A 101 -0.58 -1.18 -5.81
N SER A 102 -1.60 -2.00 -5.84
CA SER A 102 -3.00 -1.65 -6.08
C SER A 102 -3.77 -1.47 -4.75
N VAL A 103 -5.05 -1.78 -4.74
CA VAL A 103 -5.94 -1.76 -3.58
C VAL A 103 -6.90 -2.94 -3.63
N LEU A 104 -7.44 -3.35 -2.48
CA LEU A 104 -8.54 -4.32 -2.41
C LEU A 104 -9.78 -3.73 -3.09
N HIS A 105 -10.54 -4.56 -3.84
CA HIS A 105 -11.72 -4.16 -4.62
C HIS A 105 -11.47 -2.96 -5.56
N PRO A 106 -10.53 -3.08 -6.51
CA PRO A 106 -10.17 -1.97 -7.39
C PRO A 106 -11.29 -1.60 -8.38
N ASP A 107 -12.25 -2.48 -8.60
CA ASP A 107 -13.37 -2.36 -9.54
C ASP A 107 -14.64 -1.76 -8.93
N ASP A 108 -14.64 -1.38 -7.64
CA ASP A 108 -15.82 -0.75 -7.02
C ASP A 108 -16.10 0.64 -7.65
N PRO A 109 -17.24 0.82 -8.34
CA PRO A 109 -17.55 2.05 -9.07
C PRO A 109 -17.79 3.27 -8.17
N ARG A 110 -18.02 3.07 -6.88
CA ARG A 110 -18.24 4.14 -5.90
C ARG A 110 -16.94 4.82 -5.48
N MET A 111 -15.78 4.19 -5.75
CA MET A 111 -14.47 4.64 -5.27
C MET A 111 -13.56 5.05 -6.45
N PRO A 112 -13.54 6.33 -6.86
CA PRO A 112 -12.75 6.80 -8.01
C PRO A 112 -11.25 6.49 -7.92
N HIS A 113 -10.68 6.49 -6.71
CA HIS A 113 -9.29 6.08 -6.50
C HIS A 113 -9.08 4.59 -6.83
N HIS A 114 -10.00 3.72 -6.41
CA HIS A 114 -9.95 2.28 -6.69
C HIS A 114 -10.08 2.02 -8.19
N GLN A 115 -10.98 2.73 -8.87
CA GLN A 115 -11.12 2.60 -10.33
C GLN A 115 -9.87 2.99 -11.10
N ARG A 116 -9.17 4.07 -10.69
CA ARG A 116 -7.87 4.42 -11.29
C ARG A 116 -6.82 3.31 -11.07
N LYS A 117 -6.88 2.62 -9.93
CA LYS A 117 -6.04 1.43 -9.70
C LYS A 117 -6.38 0.30 -10.67
N ALA A 118 -7.68 0.00 -10.88
CA ALA A 118 -8.11 -1.02 -11.85
C ALA A 118 -7.65 -0.70 -13.28
N GLU A 119 -7.77 0.57 -13.70
CA GLU A 119 -7.28 1.02 -15.00
C GLU A 119 -5.76 0.86 -15.12
N ALA A 120 -5.00 1.25 -14.09
CA ALA A 120 -3.54 1.07 -14.04
C ALA A 120 -3.15 -0.42 -14.07
N GLU A 121 -3.86 -1.29 -13.36
CA GLU A 121 -3.66 -2.75 -13.42
C GLU A 121 -3.85 -3.27 -14.84
N SER A 122 -4.94 -2.87 -15.51
CA SER A 122 -5.27 -3.30 -16.87
C SER A 122 -4.17 -2.88 -17.86
N LEU A 123 -3.74 -1.62 -17.79
CA LEU A 123 -2.68 -1.08 -18.63
C LEU A 123 -1.33 -1.81 -18.40
N LEU A 124 -0.93 -2.00 -17.15
CA LEU A 124 0.31 -2.69 -16.80
C LEU A 124 0.26 -4.18 -17.24
N ARG A 125 -0.89 -4.84 -17.10
CA ARG A 125 -1.10 -6.23 -17.53
C ARG A 125 -0.97 -6.36 -19.05
N GLN A 126 -1.54 -5.44 -19.81
CA GLN A 126 -1.42 -5.40 -21.26
C GLN A 126 0.03 -5.21 -21.71
N ALA A 127 0.79 -4.35 -21.03
CA ALA A 127 2.16 -4.02 -21.40
C ALA A 127 3.18 -5.10 -20.99
N LEU A 128 2.99 -5.75 -19.85
CA LEU A 128 4.01 -6.61 -19.21
C LEU A 128 3.63 -8.08 -19.17
N GLY A 129 2.35 -8.43 -19.33
CA GLY A 129 1.87 -9.81 -19.29
C GLY A 129 2.29 -10.52 -17.99
N GLY A 130 2.80 -11.74 -18.09
CA GLY A 130 3.24 -12.55 -16.95
C GLY A 130 4.41 -12.00 -16.14
N ARG A 131 4.99 -10.86 -16.53
CA ARG A 131 5.99 -10.15 -15.75
C ARG A 131 5.39 -9.24 -14.67
N LEU A 132 4.08 -9.00 -14.71
CA LEU A 132 3.36 -8.22 -13.72
C LEU A 132 2.84 -9.12 -12.60
N VAL A 133 2.99 -8.65 -11.36
CA VAL A 133 2.26 -9.16 -10.19
C VAL A 133 1.54 -7.98 -9.55
N VAL A 134 0.25 -8.15 -9.26
CA VAL A 134 -0.56 -7.11 -8.63
C VAL A 134 -0.80 -7.46 -7.17
N LEU A 135 -0.53 -6.53 -6.26
CA LEU A 135 -0.81 -6.65 -4.84
C LEU A 135 -1.96 -5.71 -4.49
N ARG A 136 -3.06 -6.25 -3.99
CA ARG A 136 -4.29 -5.53 -3.63
C ARG A 136 -4.52 -5.55 -2.12
N PRO A 137 -3.77 -4.74 -1.35
CA PRO A 137 -3.95 -4.71 0.09
C PRO A 137 -5.26 -4.03 0.49
N ALA A 138 -5.83 -4.53 1.60
CA ALA A 138 -6.85 -3.83 2.37
C ALA A 138 -6.25 -2.60 3.10
N ALA A 139 -7.08 -1.87 3.83
CA ALA A 139 -6.61 -0.78 4.68
C ALA A 139 -5.64 -1.30 5.76
N TYR A 140 -4.66 -0.48 6.13
CA TYR A 140 -3.61 -0.92 7.04
C TYR A 140 -3.97 -0.73 8.52
N HIS A 141 -3.58 -1.68 9.37
CA HIS A 141 -3.54 -1.50 10.83
C HIS A 141 -2.81 -0.21 11.21
N GLN A 142 -1.71 0.11 10.52
CA GLN A 142 -0.89 1.30 10.75
C GLN A 142 -1.62 2.64 10.53
N ASN A 143 -2.80 2.62 9.93
CA ASN A 143 -3.64 3.82 9.81
C ASN A 143 -4.30 4.19 11.15
N LEU A 144 -4.52 3.20 12.02
CA LEU A 144 -5.24 3.35 13.28
C LEU A 144 -4.37 3.16 14.53
N LEU A 145 -3.19 2.50 14.42
CA LEU A 145 -2.32 2.19 15.57
C LEU A 145 -1.97 3.44 16.40
N GLY A 146 -1.58 4.53 15.74
CA GLY A 146 -1.25 5.77 16.46
C GLY A 146 -2.44 6.39 17.20
N GLN A 147 -3.63 6.29 16.63
CA GLN A 147 -4.87 6.76 17.25
C GLN A 147 -5.26 5.88 18.45
N ALA A 148 -5.19 4.56 18.30
CA ALA A 148 -5.44 3.62 19.41
C ALA A 148 -4.42 3.84 20.54
N GLY A 149 -3.14 4.02 20.20
CA GLY A 149 -2.08 4.40 21.14
C GLY A 149 -2.34 5.73 21.84
N ALA A 150 -2.97 6.70 21.19
CA ALA A 150 -3.39 7.97 21.80
C ALA A 150 -4.69 7.87 22.62
N GLY A 151 -5.41 6.73 22.58
CA GLY A 151 -6.61 6.46 23.38
C GLY A 151 -7.93 6.84 22.72
N VAL A 152 -7.92 7.28 21.46
CA VAL A 152 -9.15 7.61 20.71
C VAL A 152 -8.95 7.22 19.25
N VAL A 153 -9.84 6.38 18.69
CA VAL A 153 -9.91 6.09 17.26
C VAL A 153 -11.07 6.89 16.65
N SER A 154 -10.75 7.76 15.71
CA SER A 154 -11.70 8.64 15.02
C SER A 154 -11.70 8.35 13.52
N VAL A 155 -12.86 8.06 12.96
CA VAL A 155 -13.04 7.73 11.54
C VAL A 155 -14.18 8.53 10.93
N PRO A 156 -14.15 8.86 9.63
CA PRO A 156 -15.21 9.60 8.94
C PRO A 156 -16.20 8.67 8.23
N TYR A 157 -16.52 7.53 8.84
CA TYR A 157 -17.48 6.53 8.37
C TYR A 157 -18.04 5.76 9.57
N SER A 158 -19.05 4.93 9.36
CA SER A 158 -19.74 4.16 10.41
C SER A 158 -18.76 3.39 11.31
N LEU A 159 -18.94 3.51 12.61
CA LEU A 159 -18.17 2.76 13.61
C LEU A 159 -18.47 1.26 13.57
N ASP A 160 -19.57 0.88 12.93
CA ASP A 160 -20.05 -0.50 12.81
C ASP A 160 -19.74 -1.13 11.44
N ALA A 161 -19.18 -0.38 10.50
CA ALA A 161 -18.69 -0.89 9.22
C ALA A 161 -17.51 -1.83 9.42
N PRO A 162 -17.51 -3.05 8.81
CA PRO A 162 -16.46 -4.04 9.00
C PRO A 162 -15.27 -3.81 8.05
N PHE A 163 -14.06 -4.05 8.54
CA PHE A 163 -12.81 -3.96 7.77
C PHE A 163 -11.91 -5.14 8.06
N THR A 164 -11.39 -5.79 7.01
CA THR A 164 -10.28 -6.76 7.14
C THR A 164 -8.94 -6.05 7.03
N ASN A 165 -8.65 -5.13 7.96
CA ASN A 165 -7.40 -4.40 7.96
C ASN A 165 -6.20 -5.35 7.98
N VAL A 166 -5.14 -5.01 7.23
CA VAL A 166 -3.95 -5.83 7.08
C VAL A 166 -2.74 -5.17 7.74
N ASP A 167 -1.83 -5.98 8.26
CA ASP A 167 -0.53 -5.49 8.75
C ASP A 167 0.38 -5.12 7.59
N LEU A 168 0.96 -3.92 7.62
CA LEU A 168 1.88 -3.46 6.58
C LEU A 168 3.15 -4.32 6.49
N GLY A 169 3.58 -4.92 7.59
CA GLY A 169 4.70 -5.87 7.60
C GLY A 169 4.40 -7.12 6.79
N ASP A 170 3.18 -7.66 6.91
CA ASP A 170 2.74 -8.81 6.12
C ASP A 170 2.68 -8.48 4.62
N VAL A 171 2.14 -7.32 4.28
CA VAL A 171 2.13 -6.82 2.88
C VAL A 171 3.55 -6.68 2.33
N ALA A 172 4.47 -6.12 3.12
CA ALA A 172 5.88 -5.95 2.72
C ALA A 172 6.61 -7.30 2.56
N GLU A 173 6.30 -8.28 3.41
CA GLU A 173 6.83 -9.64 3.32
C GLU A 173 6.41 -10.31 2.02
N VAL A 174 5.12 -10.23 1.65
CA VAL A 174 4.61 -10.74 0.37
C VAL A 174 5.22 -9.98 -0.81
N ALA A 175 5.29 -8.65 -0.73
CA ALA A 175 5.91 -7.83 -1.78
C ALA A 175 7.36 -8.26 -2.04
N ALA A 176 8.15 -8.47 -0.98
CA ALA A 176 9.51 -8.96 -1.13
C ALA A 176 9.56 -10.39 -1.72
N SER A 177 8.64 -11.28 -1.34
CA SER A 177 8.57 -12.64 -1.89
C SER A 177 8.30 -12.63 -3.39
N VAL A 178 7.27 -11.91 -3.85
CA VAL A 178 6.92 -11.87 -5.29
C VAL A 178 7.98 -11.16 -6.14
N LEU A 179 8.76 -10.24 -5.56
CA LEU A 179 9.86 -9.58 -6.26
C LEU A 179 11.09 -10.47 -6.42
N LEU A 180 11.30 -11.43 -5.51
CA LEU A 180 12.53 -12.23 -5.45
C LEU A 180 12.37 -13.62 -6.00
N ASP A 181 11.20 -14.22 -5.89
CA ASP A 181 10.92 -15.57 -6.37
C ASP A 181 10.05 -15.52 -7.64
N PRO A 182 10.57 -15.92 -8.79
CA PRO A 182 9.80 -16.03 -10.03
C PRO A 182 8.61 -17.00 -9.93
N ALA A 183 8.69 -17.99 -9.04
CA ALA A 183 7.61 -18.97 -8.83
C ALA A 183 6.50 -18.42 -7.90
N ALA A 184 6.79 -17.41 -7.11
CA ALA A 184 5.80 -16.72 -6.26
C ALA A 184 4.86 -15.79 -7.05
N GLY A 185 4.73 -16.03 -8.38
CA GLY A 185 3.90 -15.24 -9.28
C GLY A 185 2.49 -15.78 -9.34
N GLY A 186 1.57 -14.89 -9.38
CA GLY A 186 0.18 -15.04 -9.80
C GLY A 186 -0.22 -13.70 -10.36
N ASP A 187 -1.34 -13.64 -11.06
CA ASP A 187 -1.76 -12.38 -11.69
C ASP A 187 -2.05 -11.28 -10.67
N SER A 188 -2.72 -11.63 -9.56
CA SER A 188 -3.05 -10.68 -8.49
C SER A 188 -3.25 -11.41 -7.16
N HIS A 189 -2.94 -10.70 -6.06
CA HIS A 189 -3.11 -11.18 -4.69
C HIS A 189 -3.90 -10.16 -3.88
N ASP A 190 -5.09 -10.54 -3.44
CA ASP A 190 -5.85 -9.78 -2.46
C ASP A 190 -5.20 -10.00 -1.08
N LEU A 191 -4.76 -8.92 -0.45
CA LEU A 191 -4.03 -8.97 0.81
C LEU A 191 -4.91 -8.40 1.93
N ALA A 192 -5.88 -9.21 2.36
CA ALA A 192 -6.79 -8.88 3.45
C ALA A 192 -6.29 -9.45 4.79
N GLY A 193 -6.54 -8.73 5.87
CA GLY A 193 -6.23 -9.19 7.22
C GLY A 193 -7.10 -10.36 7.67
N PRO A 194 -6.76 -11.03 8.79
CA PRO A 194 -7.34 -12.31 9.17
C PRO A 194 -8.78 -12.22 9.67
N GLU A 195 -9.25 -11.04 10.06
CA GLU A 195 -10.53 -10.87 10.72
C GLU A 195 -11.23 -9.58 10.30
N PRO A 196 -12.54 -9.62 10.01
CA PRO A 196 -13.33 -8.43 9.79
C PRO A 196 -13.66 -7.77 11.14
N LEU A 197 -13.14 -6.58 11.39
CA LEU A 197 -13.37 -5.84 12.63
C LEU A 197 -14.05 -4.51 12.35
N THR A 198 -15.04 -4.16 13.18
CA THR A 198 -15.59 -2.82 13.25
C THR A 198 -14.64 -1.88 14.02
N THR A 199 -14.82 -0.56 13.87
CA THR A 199 -14.01 0.41 14.64
C THR A 199 -14.21 0.23 16.15
N ARG A 200 -15.40 -0.20 16.60
CA ARG A 200 -15.65 -0.52 18.01
C ARG A 200 -14.82 -1.71 18.47
N GLN A 201 -14.83 -2.81 17.72
CA GLN A 201 -14.04 -3.99 18.03
C GLN A 201 -12.53 -3.73 18.00
N ILE A 202 -12.07 -2.88 17.05
CA ILE A 202 -10.68 -2.39 16.99
C ILE A 202 -10.31 -1.67 18.30
N ALA A 203 -11.18 -0.79 18.82
CA ALA A 203 -10.92 -0.08 20.07
C ALA A 203 -10.96 -1.02 21.28
N ASP A 204 -11.91 -1.96 21.33
CA ASP A 204 -12.03 -2.93 22.42
C ASP A 204 -10.81 -3.86 22.51
N GLN A 205 -10.35 -4.39 21.36
CA GLN A 205 -9.13 -5.21 21.33
C GLN A 205 -7.89 -4.38 21.70
N ALA A 206 -7.79 -3.13 21.21
CA ALA A 206 -6.68 -2.26 21.60
C ALA A 206 -6.71 -1.94 23.11
N ALA A 207 -7.88 -1.68 23.69
CA ALA A 207 -8.03 -1.44 25.12
C ALA A 207 -7.59 -2.63 25.97
N ALA A 208 -7.93 -3.85 25.55
CA ALA A 208 -7.51 -5.09 26.22
C ALA A 208 -5.98 -5.25 26.21
N VAL A 209 -5.31 -4.96 25.10
CA VAL A 209 -3.85 -5.06 24.98
C VAL A 209 -3.14 -3.96 25.75
N LEU A 210 -3.65 -2.70 25.66
CA LEU A 210 -3.05 -1.52 26.29
C LEU A 210 -3.33 -1.43 27.80
N GLY A 211 -4.26 -2.22 28.33
CA GLY A 211 -4.67 -2.16 29.74
C GLY A 211 -5.39 -0.84 30.12
N ARG A 212 -5.95 -0.11 29.15
CA ARG A 212 -6.67 1.16 29.36
C ARG A 212 -7.73 1.37 28.28
N ALA A 213 -8.75 2.17 28.60
CA ALA A 213 -9.82 2.46 27.66
C ALA A 213 -9.30 3.16 26.38
N VAL A 214 -9.88 2.76 25.24
CA VAL A 214 -9.73 3.41 23.94
C VAL A 214 -11.12 3.81 23.47
N ALA A 215 -11.36 5.10 23.35
CA ALA A 215 -12.64 5.62 22.88
C ALA A 215 -12.74 5.54 21.36
N VAL A 216 -13.97 5.52 20.83
CA VAL A 216 -14.25 5.63 19.40
C VAL A 216 -15.04 6.90 19.10
N ARG A 217 -14.82 7.47 17.94
CA ARG A 217 -15.55 8.64 17.48
C ARG A 217 -15.80 8.56 15.98
N GLU A 218 -17.05 8.63 15.59
CA GLU A 218 -17.43 8.96 14.23
C GLU A 218 -17.36 10.48 14.04
N ILE A 219 -16.60 10.93 13.05
CA ILE A 219 -16.48 12.35 12.73
C ILE A 219 -17.23 12.65 11.42
N PRO A 220 -18.05 13.71 11.38
CA PRO A 220 -18.67 14.11 10.13
C PRO A 220 -17.64 14.40 9.04
N ILE A 221 -17.96 14.07 7.79
CA ILE A 221 -17.07 14.33 6.64
C ILE A 221 -16.62 15.78 6.58
N ASP A 222 -17.52 16.73 6.87
CA ASP A 222 -17.17 18.16 6.91
C ASP A 222 -16.13 18.51 7.99
N ALA A 223 -16.18 17.83 9.13
CA ALA A 223 -15.17 17.98 10.18
C ALA A 223 -13.84 17.39 9.76
N TRP A 224 -13.86 16.23 9.06
CA TRP A 224 -12.67 15.63 8.48
C TRP A 224 -12.04 16.55 7.43
N LEU A 225 -12.84 17.15 6.54
CA LEU A 225 -12.38 18.10 5.52
C LEU A 225 -11.70 19.33 6.11
N ARG A 226 -12.21 19.85 7.24
CA ARG A 226 -11.61 21.00 7.95
C ARG A 226 -10.41 20.63 8.84
N GLY A 227 -10.25 19.35 9.17
CA GLY A 227 -9.18 18.83 10.01
C GLY A 227 -8.16 18.02 9.20
N PRO A 228 -8.18 16.69 9.29
CA PRO A 228 -7.19 15.82 8.62
C PRO A 228 -7.09 16.03 7.11
N GLY A 229 -8.18 16.37 6.46
CA GLY A 229 -8.26 16.58 4.99
C GLY A 229 -7.86 17.99 4.53
N ALA A 230 -7.68 18.97 5.44
CA ALA A 230 -7.52 20.38 5.08
C ALA A 230 -6.30 20.67 4.19
N GLY A 231 -5.21 19.92 4.36
CA GLY A 231 -3.96 20.09 3.60
C GLY A 231 -3.88 19.32 2.29
N LEU A 232 -4.93 18.55 1.93
CA LEU A 232 -4.94 17.74 0.73
C LEU A 232 -5.42 18.57 -0.48
N ALA A 233 -4.95 18.20 -1.69
CA ALA A 233 -5.48 18.72 -2.94
C ALA A 233 -6.95 18.33 -3.13
N ASP A 234 -7.72 19.14 -3.86
CA ASP A 234 -9.17 18.94 -4.05
C ASP A 234 -9.50 17.56 -4.61
N ALA A 235 -8.83 17.10 -5.66
CA ALA A 235 -9.05 15.79 -6.26
C ALA A 235 -8.79 14.62 -5.29
N ALA A 236 -7.82 14.77 -4.37
CA ALA A 236 -7.56 13.78 -3.32
C ALA A 236 -8.67 13.79 -2.27
N ARG A 237 -9.15 14.98 -1.85
CA ARG A 237 -10.29 15.12 -0.93
C ARG A 237 -11.55 14.49 -1.49
N GLU A 238 -11.90 14.79 -2.74
CA GLU A 238 -13.06 14.22 -3.43
C GLU A 238 -12.98 12.70 -3.49
N SER A 239 -11.83 12.15 -3.86
CA SER A 239 -11.61 10.70 -3.92
C SER A 239 -11.74 10.04 -2.55
N LEU A 240 -11.19 10.65 -1.50
CA LEU A 240 -11.28 10.12 -0.13
C LEU A 240 -12.70 10.23 0.43
N VAL A 241 -13.42 11.31 0.17
CA VAL A 241 -14.82 11.46 0.58
C VAL A 241 -15.71 10.41 -0.10
N ALA A 242 -15.52 10.15 -1.38
CA ALA A 242 -16.26 9.09 -2.09
C ALA A 242 -15.97 7.72 -1.46
N MET A 243 -14.71 7.44 -1.15
CA MET A 243 -14.28 6.21 -0.50
C MET A 243 -14.89 6.08 0.91
N PHE A 244 -14.92 7.15 1.72
CA PHE A 244 -15.55 7.11 3.06
C PHE A 244 -17.05 6.83 3.00
N ARG A 245 -17.75 7.34 1.98
CA ARG A 245 -19.18 7.03 1.76
C ARG A 245 -19.39 5.55 1.41
N ALA A 246 -18.55 4.99 0.55
CA ALA A 246 -18.60 3.55 0.25
C ALA A 246 -18.28 2.70 1.49
N TYR A 247 -17.32 3.12 2.30
CA TYR A 247 -16.98 2.46 3.56
C TYR A 247 -18.08 2.57 4.61
N ASP A 248 -18.84 3.66 4.61
CA ASP A 248 -19.99 3.85 5.50
C ASP A 248 -21.11 2.83 5.24
N GLU A 249 -21.28 2.44 3.98
CA GLU A 249 -22.27 1.46 3.54
C GLU A 249 -21.84 0.01 3.80
N ASP A 250 -20.63 -0.38 3.33
CA ASP A 250 -20.23 -1.79 3.25
C ASP A 250 -18.93 -2.11 3.99
N GLY A 251 -18.21 -1.10 4.49
CA GLY A 251 -16.84 -1.29 5.01
C GLY A 251 -15.84 -1.62 3.91
N LEU A 252 -14.82 -2.43 4.25
CA LEU A 252 -13.83 -2.95 3.29
C LEU A 252 -13.40 -4.35 3.73
N VAL A 253 -14.14 -5.37 3.27
CA VAL A 253 -13.93 -6.77 3.65
C VAL A 253 -13.38 -7.56 2.49
N GLY A 254 -12.31 -8.33 2.74
CA GLY A 254 -11.71 -9.26 1.77
C GLY A 254 -11.43 -10.62 2.41
N ASP A 255 -11.02 -11.58 1.57
CA ASP A 255 -10.68 -12.95 1.99
C ASP A 255 -9.19 -13.04 2.34
N PRO A 256 -8.81 -13.50 3.56
CA PRO A 256 -7.42 -13.63 3.98
C PRO A 256 -6.68 -14.82 3.33
N THR A 257 -7.35 -15.67 2.56
CA THR A 257 -6.78 -16.92 2.03
C THR A 257 -5.52 -16.67 1.18
N ALA A 258 -5.56 -15.69 0.27
CA ALA A 258 -4.42 -15.38 -0.58
C ALA A 258 -3.21 -14.88 0.23
N LEU A 259 -3.45 -14.02 1.21
CA LEU A 259 -2.39 -13.53 2.11
C LEU A 259 -1.82 -14.66 2.97
N THR A 260 -2.68 -15.51 3.54
CA THR A 260 -2.27 -16.67 4.36
C THR A 260 -1.39 -17.61 3.55
N ALA A 261 -1.79 -17.93 2.32
CA ALA A 261 -1.00 -18.79 1.42
C ALA A 261 0.35 -18.16 1.07
N ALA A 262 0.38 -16.87 0.74
CA ALA A 262 1.61 -16.17 0.38
C ALA A 262 2.60 -16.04 1.56
N LEU A 263 2.11 -15.91 2.79
CA LEU A 263 2.91 -15.84 4.01
C LEU A 263 3.35 -17.23 4.51
N GLY A 264 2.61 -18.30 4.18
CA GLY A 264 2.80 -19.63 4.79
C GLY A 264 2.44 -19.69 6.28
N ARG A 265 1.74 -18.67 6.79
CA ARG A 265 1.26 -18.51 8.18
C ARG A 265 0.01 -17.64 8.22
N LEU A 266 -0.67 -17.63 9.34
CA LEU A 266 -1.77 -16.69 9.55
C LEU A 266 -1.26 -15.23 9.49
N PRO A 267 -2.02 -14.32 8.87
CA PRO A 267 -1.71 -12.90 8.88
C PRO A 267 -1.72 -12.34 10.31
N THR A 268 -0.98 -11.27 10.52
CA THR A 268 -0.93 -10.58 11.80
C THR A 268 -2.29 -9.99 12.17
N THR A 269 -2.79 -10.34 13.37
CA THR A 269 -4.04 -9.78 13.89
C THR A 269 -3.86 -8.33 14.36
N TRP A 270 -4.99 -7.61 14.50
CA TRP A 270 -4.97 -6.26 15.06
C TRP A 270 -4.36 -6.23 16.47
N ALA A 271 -4.76 -7.14 17.35
CA ALA A 271 -4.22 -7.24 18.70
C ALA A 271 -2.70 -7.44 18.74
N GLN A 272 -2.17 -8.29 17.84
CA GLN A 272 -0.72 -8.49 17.71
C GLN A 272 -0.01 -7.23 17.18
N ALA A 273 -0.62 -6.50 16.25
CA ALA A 273 -0.08 -5.25 15.74
C ALA A 273 -0.03 -4.17 16.84
N VAL A 274 -1.07 -4.06 17.68
CA VAL A 274 -1.08 -3.17 18.85
C VAL A 274 0.01 -3.56 19.83
N ALA A 275 0.13 -4.84 20.17
CA ALA A 275 1.16 -5.32 21.13
C ALA A 275 2.59 -5.02 20.65
N ARG A 276 2.84 -5.09 19.34
CA ARG A 276 4.16 -4.75 18.76
C ARG A 276 4.44 -3.25 18.71
N SER A 277 3.45 -2.40 18.90
CA SER A 277 3.60 -0.94 18.89
C SER A 277 3.89 -0.34 20.26
N LEU A 278 3.90 -1.17 21.32
CA LEU A 278 4.27 -0.82 22.69
C LEU A 278 5.78 -0.81 22.88
#